data_dda490ca04a694d57faf9125fd716a1a
#
_entry.id   dda490ca04a694d57faf9125fd716a1a
#
_cell.length_a   1.000
_cell.length_b   1.000
_cell.length_c   1.000
_cell.angle_alpha   90.00
_cell.angle_beta   90.00
_cell.angle_gamma   90.00
#
_symmetry.space_group_name_H-M   'P 1'
#
loop_
_entity.id
_entity.type
_entity.pdbx_description
1 polymer ?
#
loop_
_entity_poly.entity_id
_entity_poly.type
_entity_poly.pdbx_seq_one_letter_code
_entity_poly.pdbx_strand_id
1 'polypeptide(L)'
;EIGVRLVGSEMCIRDRMIAPSIEKIYEGDDELISKKVEQYLSTFYNTENTMGQIIHGAVLALEESGVENITDSAVALRTGLMGPFAGLGDSLFKVSSKVIFGSLAGYMALEGSIVGLILCIILCLVCNVFIRYFFFMEGYKQGVSFITTKQDMIKGLTGAVTIMGLVVIGCMIPSTVKIKIPLTFAYGDATQSVQSILDAIFPYLLPVLVTFGVYKGLGSKKMTTVRMVWLIIIICIVLSFFGIL
;
A
#
# COMPACT_ATOMS: atom_id res chain seq x y z
N GLU A 1 -0.89 18.78 24.36
CA GLU A 1 -0.48 19.26 23.01
C GLU A 1 -0.43 18.17 21.92
N ILE A 2 -0.77 16.92 22.23
CA ILE A 2 -0.84 15.79 21.28
C ILE A 2 -2.02 15.94 20.30
N GLY A 3 -3.01 16.80 20.62
CA GLY A 3 -4.27 16.89 19.89
C GLY A 3 -4.24 17.59 18.52
N VAL A 4 -3.28 18.47 18.25
CA VAL A 4 -3.35 19.41 17.10
C VAL A 4 -2.62 18.90 15.85
N ARG A 5 -1.69 17.95 15.99
CA ARG A 5 -1.01 17.31 14.85
C ARG A 5 -1.75 16.10 14.28
N LEU A 6 -2.87 15.73 14.86
CA LEU A 6 -3.64 14.52 14.54
C LEU A 6 -4.82 14.76 13.59
N VAL A 7 -4.89 15.90 12.94
CA VAL A 7 -5.87 16.19 11.89
C VAL A 7 -5.36 15.64 10.57
N GLY A 8 -5.39 14.37 10.45
CA GLY A 8 -4.96 13.61 9.28
C GLY A 8 -5.39 12.17 9.41
N SER A 9 -6.68 11.99 9.73
CA SER A 9 -7.42 10.80 9.35
C SER A 9 -6.99 9.43 9.93
N GLU A 10 -7.25 8.44 9.16
CA GLU A 10 -7.16 7.00 9.37
C GLU A 10 -5.78 6.49 9.84
N MET A 11 -4.71 7.24 9.63
CA MET A 11 -3.35 6.90 10.06
C MET A 11 -3.23 6.85 11.59
N CYS A 12 -3.79 7.85 12.28
CA CYS A 12 -3.75 7.89 13.74
C CYS A 12 -4.57 6.80 14.41
N ILE A 13 -5.61 6.29 13.75
CA ILE A 13 -6.42 5.18 14.26
C ILE A 13 -5.58 3.90 14.30
N ARG A 14 -4.83 3.61 13.24
CA ARG A 14 -3.97 2.41 13.15
C ARG A 14 -2.79 2.46 14.11
N ASP A 15 -2.19 3.64 14.25
CA ASP A 15 -1.09 3.84 15.18
C ASP A 15 -1.55 3.72 16.63
N ARG A 16 -2.76 4.16 16.94
CA ARG A 16 -3.39 3.95 18.25
C ARG A 16 -3.69 2.48 18.56
N MET A 17 -3.82 1.62 17.56
CA MET A 17 -4.02 0.19 17.80
C MET A 17 -2.79 -0.49 18.42
N ILE A 18 -1.59 0.01 18.18
CA ILE A 18 -0.36 -0.55 18.73
C ILE A 18 -0.10 -0.05 20.16
N ALA A 19 -0.57 1.15 20.52
CA ALA A 19 -0.32 1.77 21.81
C ALA A 19 -0.77 0.89 23.02
N PRO A 20 -1.99 0.31 23.05
CA PRO A 20 -2.39 -0.57 24.16
C PRO A 20 -1.53 -1.82 24.29
N SER A 21 -0.97 -2.31 23.18
CA SER A 21 -0.07 -3.45 23.19
C SER A 21 1.30 -3.07 23.77
N ILE A 22 1.81 -1.89 23.39
CA ILE A 22 3.06 -1.33 23.95
C ILE A 22 2.90 -1.08 25.47
N GLU A 23 1.78 -0.48 25.89
CA GLU A 23 1.48 -0.28 27.30
C GLU A 23 1.50 -1.59 28.10
N LYS A 24 0.97 -2.67 27.52
CA LYS A 24 0.96 -3.97 28.18
C LYS A 24 2.33 -4.67 28.19
N ILE A 25 3.13 -4.50 27.13
CA ILE A 25 4.47 -5.11 27.02
C ILE A 25 5.44 -4.46 28.01
N TYR A 26 5.35 -3.15 28.17
CA TYR A 26 6.26 -2.35 29.00
C TYR A 26 5.60 -1.85 30.28
N GLU A 27 4.62 -2.60 30.80
CA GLU A 27 3.87 -2.27 32.01
C GLU A 27 4.82 -1.93 33.17
N GLY A 28 4.65 -0.73 33.75
CA GLY A 28 5.45 -0.23 34.86
C GLY A 28 6.55 0.78 34.47
N ASP A 29 6.75 1.06 33.19
CA ASP A 29 7.73 2.06 32.71
C ASP A 29 7.05 3.08 31.80
N ASP A 30 6.37 4.07 32.41
CA ASP A 30 5.60 5.09 31.70
C ASP A 30 6.46 5.97 30.78
N GLU A 31 7.74 6.19 31.13
CA GLU A 31 8.66 6.98 30.31
C GLU A 31 9.04 6.22 29.04
N LEU A 32 9.34 4.94 29.14
CA LEU A 32 9.66 4.08 28.00
C LEU A 32 8.44 3.89 27.09
N ILE A 33 7.25 3.68 27.65
CA ILE A 33 5.98 3.58 26.92
C ILE A 33 5.77 4.86 26.10
N SER A 34 5.87 6.03 26.74
CA SER A 34 5.68 7.31 26.06
C SER A 34 6.65 7.50 24.90
N LYS A 35 7.94 7.20 25.12
CA LYS A 35 8.98 7.30 24.09
C LYS A 35 8.72 6.38 22.89
N LYS A 36 8.35 5.13 23.14
CA LYS A 36 8.06 4.16 22.08
C LYS A 36 6.80 4.52 21.29
N VAL A 37 5.74 4.88 21.97
CA VAL A 37 4.50 5.34 21.32
C VAL A 37 4.76 6.58 20.48
N GLU A 38 5.52 7.57 21.00
CA GLU A 38 5.91 8.75 20.22
C GLU A 38 6.71 8.37 18.96
N GLN A 39 7.63 7.42 19.04
CA GLN A 39 8.42 6.96 17.90
C GLN A 39 7.53 6.34 16.81
N TYR A 40 6.53 5.54 17.17
CA TYR A 40 5.56 5.00 16.22
C TYR A 40 4.63 6.08 15.64
N LEU A 41 4.17 7.03 16.45
CA LEU A 41 3.28 8.12 16.02
C LEU A 41 3.99 9.17 15.16
N SER A 42 5.29 9.38 15.35
CA SER A 42 6.08 10.32 14.56
C SER A 42 6.41 9.83 13.15
N THR A 43 6.29 8.52 12.93
CA THR A 43 6.64 7.89 11.65
C THR A 43 5.38 7.71 10.79
N PHE A 44 5.46 8.14 9.53
CA PHE A 44 4.37 7.94 8.58
C PHE A 44 4.14 6.46 8.32
N TYR A 45 2.88 6.02 8.46
CA TYR A 45 2.48 4.66 8.15
C TYR A 45 1.10 4.61 7.50
N ASN A 46 1.03 4.08 6.29
CA ASN A 46 -0.22 3.85 5.57
C ASN A 46 -0.14 2.57 4.74
N THR A 47 -1.04 1.64 5.01
CA THR A 47 -1.15 0.36 4.29
C THR A 47 -2.60 -0.08 4.18
N GLU A 48 -2.87 -1.13 3.39
CA GLU A 48 -4.20 -1.72 3.31
C GLU A 48 -4.54 -2.48 4.61
N ASN A 49 -5.82 -2.46 5.00
CA ASN A 49 -6.28 -2.94 6.32
C ASN A 49 -6.09 -4.44 6.53
N THR A 50 -6.16 -5.25 5.49
CA THR A 50 -6.13 -6.71 5.59
C THR A 50 -4.70 -7.22 5.55
N MET A 51 -3.93 -6.86 4.52
CA MET A 51 -2.52 -7.25 4.41
C MET A 51 -1.63 -6.56 5.45
N GLY A 52 -1.96 -5.33 5.83
CA GLY A 52 -1.24 -4.60 6.86
C GLY A 52 -1.21 -5.30 8.23
N GLN A 53 -2.12 -6.23 8.48
CA GLN A 53 -2.11 -7.02 9.72
C GLN A 53 -0.87 -7.90 9.86
N ILE A 54 -0.26 -8.34 8.77
CA ILE A 54 1.01 -9.07 8.79
C ILE A 54 2.11 -8.20 9.43
N ILE A 55 2.14 -6.91 9.03
CA ILE A 55 3.11 -5.96 9.58
C ILE A 55 2.88 -5.72 11.07
N HIS A 56 1.62 -5.53 11.47
CA HIS A 56 1.28 -5.32 12.88
C HIS A 56 1.65 -6.54 13.74
N GLY A 57 1.36 -7.75 13.26
CA GLY A 57 1.74 -8.98 13.95
C GLY A 57 3.26 -9.10 14.11
N ALA A 58 4.01 -8.85 13.05
CA ALA A 58 5.48 -8.92 13.08
C ALA A 58 6.08 -7.84 14.00
N VAL A 59 5.57 -6.62 13.96
CA VAL A 59 6.01 -5.51 14.84
C VAL A 59 5.76 -5.84 16.30
N LEU A 60 4.58 -6.39 16.62
CA LEU A 60 4.26 -6.77 17.99
C LEU A 60 5.20 -7.87 18.50
N ALA A 61 5.46 -8.88 17.69
CA ALA A 61 6.42 -9.94 18.04
C ALA A 61 7.83 -9.40 18.28
N LEU A 62 8.28 -8.44 17.47
CA LEU A 62 9.57 -7.78 17.65
C LEU A 62 9.62 -7.02 18.98
N GLU A 63 8.61 -6.24 19.33
CA GLU A 63 8.57 -5.49 20.60
C GLU A 63 8.52 -6.42 21.82
N GLU A 64 7.77 -7.53 21.76
CA GLU A 64 7.73 -8.53 22.82
C GLU A 64 9.07 -9.25 23.06
N SER A 65 9.98 -9.21 22.09
CA SER A 65 11.30 -9.85 22.23
C SER A 65 12.19 -9.22 23.30
N GLY A 66 11.93 -7.98 23.68
CA GLY A 66 12.73 -7.24 24.66
C GLY A 66 14.17 -6.94 24.22
N VAL A 67 14.50 -7.11 22.93
CA VAL A 67 15.84 -6.82 22.40
C VAL A 67 16.05 -5.31 22.40
N GLU A 68 17.25 -4.87 22.82
CA GLU A 68 17.61 -3.46 22.85
C GLU A 68 17.58 -2.87 21.41
N ASN A 69 17.03 -1.66 21.26
CA ASN A 69 16.86 -0.94 19.99
C ASN A 69 15.99 -1.66 18.95
N ILE A 70 15.15 -2.60 19.36
CA ILE A 70 14.26 -3.34 18.45
C ILE A 70 13.23 -2.44 17.76
N THR A 71 12.82 -1.34 18.43
CA THR A 71 11.82 -0.41 17.90
C THR A 71 12.27 0.24 16.61
N ASP A 72 13.55 0.55 16.43
CA ASP A 72 14.08 1.09 15.17
C ASP A 72 13.93 0.08 14.03
N SER A 73 14.19 -1.20 14.31
CA SER A 73 14.00 -2.29 13.35
C SER A 73 12.53 -2.52 13.03
N ALA A 74 11.66 -2.43 14.03
CA ALA A 74 10.21 -2.54 13.86
C ALA A 74 9.64 -1.38 13.02
N VAL A 75 10.11 -0.15 13.26
CA VAL A 75 9.75 1.02 12.46
C VAL A 75 10.27 0.88 11.01
N ALA A 76 11.50 0.41 10.82
CA ALA A 76 12.07 0.17 9.49
C ALA A 76 11.28 -0.91 8.72
N LEU A 77 10.93 -2.02 9.38
CA LEU A 77 10.08 -3.06 8.81
C LEU A 77 8.71 -2.50 8.39
N ARG A 78 8.08 -1.74 9.27
CA ARG A 78 6.78 -1.11 9.06
C ARG A 78 6.80 -0.16 7.86
N THR A 79 7.76 0.73 7.80
CA THR A 79 7.90 1.71 6.71
C THR A 79 8.31 1.07 5.38
N GLY A 80 9.15 0.06 5.41
CA GLY A 80 9.59 -0.67 4.22
C GLY A 80 8.48 -1.50 3.57
N LEU A 81 7.62 -2.13 4.37
CA LEU A 81 6.53 -2.99 3.87
C LEU A 81 5.23 -2.25 3.57
N MET A 82 5.02 -1.04 4.12
CA MET A 82 3.73 -0.35 3.99
C MET A 82 3.30 -0.13 2.54
N GLY A 83 4.21 0.31 1.68
CA GLY A 83 3.92 0.61 0.27
C GLY A 83 3.53 -0.64 -0.53
N PRO A 84 4.38 -1.68 -0.57
CA PRO A 84 4.08 -2.94 -1.24
C PRO A 84 2.77 -3.57 -0.78
N PHE A 85 2.53 -3.62 0.54
CA PHE A 85 1.32 -4.23 1.09
C PHE A 85 0.08 -3.36 0.90
N ALA A 86 0.22 -2.02 0.83
CA ALA A 86 -0.87 -1.16 0.41
C ALA A 86 -1.31 -1.48 -1.02
N GLY A 87 -0.37 -1.53 -1.96
CA GLY A 87 -0.68 -1.77 -3.36
C GLY A 87 -1.27 -3.15 -3.64
N LEU A 88 -0.66 -4.19 -3.10
CA LEU A 88 -1.18 -5.56 -3.23
C LEU A 88 -2.54 -5.70 -2.54
N GLY A 89 -2.66 -5.18 -1.32
CA GLY A 89 -3.88 -5.27 -0.54
C GLY A 89 -5.04 -4.51 -1.15
N ASP A 90 -4.81 -3.31 -1.66
CA ASP A 90 -5.85 -2.52 -2.35
C ASP A 90 -6.35 -3.24 -3.60
N SER A 91 -5.46 -3.83 -4.38
CA SER A 91 -5.84 -4.59 -5.58
C SER A 91 -6.62 -5.86 -5.25
N LEU A 92 -6.15 -6.66 -4.28
CA LEU A 92 -6.74 -7.95 -3.94
C LEU A 92 -8.01 -7.80 -3.09
N PHE A 93 -7.96 -6.99 -2.03
CA PHE A 93 -9.02 -6.95 -1.03
C PHE A 93 -10.01 -5.79 -1.22
N LYS A 94 -9.55 -4.62 -1.69
CA LYS A 94 -10.48 -3.50 -1.91
C LYS A 94 -11.14 -3.54 -3.29
N VAL A 95 -10.40 -3.83 -4.34
CA VAL A 95 -10.93 -3.80 -5.71
C VAL A 95 -11.51 -5.16 -6.07
N SER A 96 -10.69 -6.21 -6.15
CA SER A 96 -11.11 -7.50 -6.69
C SER A 96 -12.22 -8.15 -5.87
N SER A 97 -12.14 -8.13 -4.54
CA SER A 97 -13.18 -8.74 -3.70
C SER A 97 -14.53 -8.03 -3.83
N LYS A 98 -14.52 -6.68 -3.86
CA LYS A 98 -15.76 -5.91 -4.01
C LYS A 98 -16.40 -6.09 -5.39
N VAL A 99 -15.58 -6.14 -6.44
CA VAL A 99 -16.07 -6.38 -7.80
C VAL A 99 -16.69 -7.78 -7.89
N ILE A 100 -16.00 -8.82 -7.41
CA ILE A 100 -16.48 -10.20 -7.49
C ILE A 100 -17.74 -10.38 -6.65
N PHE A 101 -17.70 -10.03 -5.38
CA PHE A 101 -18.85 -10.24 -4.48
C PHE A 101 -20.00 -9.30 -4.80
N GLY A 102 -19.70 -8.05 -5.17
CA GLY A 102 -20.71 -7.07 -5.55
C GLY A 102 -21.41 -7.41 -6.87
N SER A 103 -20.69 -7.89 -7.88
CA SER A 103 -21.30 -8.31 -9.15
C SER A 103 -22.15 -9.56 -8.98
N LEU A 104 -21.70 -10.53 -8.18
CA LEU A 104 -22.47 -11.73 -7.88
C LEU A 104 -23.78 -11.39 -7.13
N ALA A 105 -23.67 -10.55 -6.08
CA ALA A 105 -24.81 -10.09 -5.33
C ALA A 105 -25.78 -9.26 -6.21
N GLY A 106 -25.26 -8.39 -7.06
CA GLY A 106 -26.04 -7.60 -8.00
C GLY A 106 -26.80 -8.44 -9.01
N TYR A 107 -26.15 -9.46 -9.59
CA TYR A 107 -26.80 -10.38 -10.51
C TYR A 107 -27.95 -11.15 -9.84
N MET A 108 -27.71 -11.71 -8.65
CA MET A 108 -28.76 -12.42 -7.89
C MET A 108 -29.91 -11.49 -7.45
N ALA A 109 -29.60 -10.22 -7.15
CA ALA A 109 -30.62 -9.24 -6.79
C ALA A 109 -31.53 -8.89 -8.00
N LEU A 110 -30.96 -8.83 -9.21
CA LEU A 110 -31.76 -8.64 -10.44
C LEU A 110 -32.76 -9.79 -10.71
N GLU A 111 -32.43 -11.01 -10.26
CA GLU A 111 -33.30 -12.16 -10.29
C GLU A 111 -34.33 -12.18 -9.13
N GLY A 112 -34.36 -11.14 -8.29
CA GLY A 112 -35.27 -11.04 -7.14
C GLY A 112 -34.82 -11.89 -5.93
N SER A 113 -33.60 -12.41 -5.90
CA SER A 113 -33.13 -13.27 -4.83
C SER A 113 -32.39 -12.47 -3.73
N ILE A 114 -32.93 -12.52 -2.51
CA ILE A 114 -32.30 -11.95 -1.30
C ILE A 114 -31.04 -12.75 -0.90
N VAL A 115 -30.92 -13.99 -1.35
CA VAL A 115 -29.79 -14.86 -1.02
C VAL A 115 -28.45 -14.25 -1.45
N GLY A 116 -28.40 -13.55 -2.58
CA GLY A 116 -27.22 -12.84 -3.07
C GLY A 116 -26.71 -11.76 -2.11
N LEU A 117 -27.63 -10.99 -1.52
CA LEU A 117 -27.28 -9.97 -0.53
C LEU A 117 -26.70 -10.60 0.75
N ILE A 118 -27.34 -11.65 1.26
CA ILE A 118 -26.87 -12.37 2.46
C ILE A 118 -25.49 -12.98 2.20
N LEU A 119 -25.30 -13.61 1.05
CA LEU A 119 -24.01 -14.19 0.66
C LEU A 119 -22.90 -13.12 0.59
N CYS A 120 -23.17 -11.96 0.00
CA CYS A 120 -22.22 -10.85 -0.06
C CYS A 120 -21.82 -10.36 1.34
N ILE A 121 -22.79 -10.20 2.24
CA ILE A 121 -22.53 -9.79 3.63
C ILE A 121 -21.65 -10.82 4.33
N ILE A 122 -21.96 -12.10 4.23
CA ILE A 122 -21.17 -13.18 4.85
C ILE A 122 -19.73 -13.17 4.31
N LEU A 123 -19.55 -13.10 3.00
CA LEU A 123 -18.22 -13.07 2.38
C LEU A 123 -17.43 -11.83 2.79
N CYS A 124 -18.08 -10.68 2.87
CA CYS A 124 -17.42 -9.46 3.37
C CYS A 124 -17.01 -9.59 4.84
N LEU A 125 -17.84 -10.20 5.69
CA LEU A 125 -17.49 -10.45 7.10
C LEU A 125 -16.31 -11.42 7.21
N VAL A 126 -16.34 -12.53 6.48
CA VAL A 126 -15.23 -13.50 6.46
C VAL A 126 -13.93 -12.83 6.02
N CYS A 127 -13.94 -12.07 4.94
CA CYS A 127 -12.76 -11.34 4.48
C CYS A 127 -12.26 -10.31 5.50
N ASN A 128 -13.17 -9.60 6.16
CA ASN A 128 -12.76 -8.55 7.09
C ASN A 128 -12.34 -9.05 8.47
N VAL A 129 -12.85 -10.15 8.96
CA VAL A 129 -12.54 -10.65 10.31
C VAL A 129 -11.54 -11.79 10.24
N PHE A 130 -11.90 -12.86 9.55
CA PHE A 130 -11.09 -14.09 9.56
C PHE A 130 -9.75 -13.93 8.85
N ILE A 131 -9.72 -13.32 7.67
CA ILE A 131 -8.49 -13.13 6.89
C ILE A 131 -7.55 -12.15 7.62
N ARG A 132 -8.07 -11.10 8.26
CA ARG A 132 -7.26 -10.18 9.06
C ARG A 132 -6.63 -10.86 10.25
N TYR A 133 -7.41 -11.66 10.97
CA TYR A 133 -6.88 -12.44 12.11
C TYR A 133 -5.80 -13.42 11.65
N PHE A 134 -6.04 -14.12 10.55
CA PHE A 134 -5.06 -15.05 9.97
C PHE A 134 -3.75 -14.35 9.61
N PHE A 135 -3.81 -13.21 8.92
CA PHE A 135 -2.63 -12.44 8.53
C PHE A 135 -1.89 -11.85 9.75
N PHE A 136 -2.62 -11.40 10.76
CA PHE A 136 -2.00 -10.96 12.01
C PHE A 136 -1.23 -12.08 12.69
N MET A 137 -1.84 -13.24 12.85
CA MET A 137 -1.21 -14.39 13.49
C MET A 137 -0.01 -14.91 12.68
N GLU A 138 -0.11 -14.93 11.37
CA GLU A 138 1.01 -15.32 10.53
C GLU A 138 2.17 -14.31 10.62
N GLY A 139 1.88 -13.02 10.58
CA GLY A 139 2.87 -11.98 10.81
C GLY A 139 3.55 -12.09 12.17
N TYR A 140 2.79 -12.36 13.23
CA TYR A 140 3.31 -12.57 14.56
C TYR A 140 4.26 -13.78 14.64
N LYS A 141 3.86 -14.94 14.10
CA LYS A 141 4.69 -16.15 14.05
C LYS A 141 5.99 -15.91 13.29
N GLN A 142 5.93 -15.24 12.17
CA GLN A 142 7.12 -14.89 11.38
C GLN A 142 8.01 -13.91 12.14
N GLY A 143 7.44 -12.91 12.81
CA GLY A 143 8.16 -11.98 13.67
C GLY A 143 8.94 -12.71 14.77
N VAL A 144 8.32 -13.64 15.47
CA VAL A 144 8.98 -14.49 16.48
C VAL A 144 10.12 -15.31 15.85
N SER A 145 9.92 -15.87 14.67
CA SER A 145 10.95 -16.64 13.95
C SER A 145 12.18 -15.79 13.61
N PHE A 146 12.00 -14.50 13.31
CA PHE A 146 13.12 -13.58 13.06
C PHE A 146 13.96 -13.28 14.32
N ILE A 147 13.34 -13.23 15.49
CA ILE A 147 14.02 -12.96 16.76
C ILE A 147 14.98 -14.09 17.13
N THR A 148 14.56 -15.33 16.89
CA THR A 148 15.35 -16.52 17.23
C THR A 148 16.56 -16.70 16.29
N THR A 149 16.60 -16.00 15.18
CA THR A 149 17.64 -16.09 14.18
C THR A 149 18.50 -14.83 14.23
N LYS A 150 19.69 -14.92 14.79
CA LYS A 150 20.80 -13.93 14.95
C LYS A 150 20.56 -12.47 14.44
N GLN A 151 20.95 -11.49 15.28
CA GLN A 151 20.85 -10.02 15.02
C GLN A 151 21.35 -9.56 13.64
N ASP A 152 22.30 -10.27 13.02
CA ASP A 152 22.80 -9.93 11.67
C ASP A 152 21.74 -10.14 10.58
N MET A 153 20.77 -11.02 10.78
CA MET A 153 19.65 -11.21 9.86
C MET A 153 18.63 -10.07 9.87
N ILE A 154 18.49 -9.35 11.00
CA ILE A 154 17.56 -8.21 11.09
C ILE A 154 17.97 -7.08 10.14
N LYS A 155 19.29 -6.80 10.05
CA LYS A 155 19.82 -5.84 9.09
C LYS A 155 19.64 -6.30 7.63
N GLY A 156 19.87 -7.58 7.38
CA GLY A 156 19.63 -8.20 6.08
C GLY A 156 18.14 -8.18 5.68
N LEU A 157 17.25 -8.37 6.64
CA LEU A 157 15.80 -8.31 6.43
C LEU A 157 15.36 -6.93 5.95
N THR A 158 15.80 -5.85 6.62
CA THR A 158 15.45 -4.48 6.21
C THR A 158 15.89 -4.20 4.76
N GLY A 159 17.08 -4.66 4.38
CA GLY A 159 17.55 -4.58 3.00
C GLY A 159 16.70 -5.39 2.02
N ALA A 160 16.39 -6.64 2.35
CA ALA A 160 15.56 -7.51 1.53
C ALA A 160 14.14 -6.96 1.35
N VAL A 161 13.53 -6.47 2.42
CA VAL A 161 12.20 -5.83 2.40
C VAL A 161 12.21 -4.57 1.53
N THR A 162 13.25 -3.75 1.63
CA THR A 162 13.39 -2.55 0.79
C THR A 162 13.48 -2.92 -0.69
N ILE A 163 14.30 -3.91 -1.04
CA ILE A 163 14.43 -4.40 -2.41
C ILE A 163 13.09 -4.95 -2.91
N MET A 164 12.43 -5.80 -2.12
CA MET A 164 11.11 -6.33 -2.46
C MET A 164 10.09 -5.20 -2.66
N GLY A 165 10.10 -4.19 -1.79
CA GLY A 165 9.24 -3.02 -1.91
C GLY A 165 9.46 -2.27 -3.22
N LEU A 166 10.70 -2.03 -3.60
CA LEU A 166 11.05 -1.36 -4.86
C LEU A 166 10.63 -2.18 -6.08
N VAL A 167 10.82 -3.50 -6.05
CA VAL A 167 10.38 -4.41 -7.12
C VAL A 167 8.85 -4.35 -7.28
N VAL A 168 8.11 -4.46 -6.18
CA VAL A 168 6.64 -4.41 -6.21
C VAL A 168 6.15 -3.05 -6.73
N ILE A 169 6.72 -1.94 -6.27
CA ILE A 169 6.40 -0.60 -6.77
C ILE A 169 6.66 -0.53 -8.28
N GLY A 170 7.82 -1.02 -8.74
CA GLY A 170 8.16 -1.08 -10.15
C GLY A 170 7.13 -1.85 -10.99
N CYS A 171 6.69 -3.02 -10.51
CA CYS A 171 5.67 -3.84 -11.17
C CYS A 171 4.27 -3.19 -11.15
N MET A 172 4.00 -2.35 -10.17
CA MET A 172 2.70 -1.65 -10.07
C MET A 172 2.56 -0.49 -11.06
N ILE A 173 3.65 0.13 -11.51
CA ILE A 173 3.61 1.25 -12.46
C ILE A 173 2.80 0.89 -13.72
N PRO A 174 3.11 -0.19 -14.46
CA PRO A 174 2.37 -0.57 -15.66
C PRO A 174 0.90 -0.95 -15.40
N SER A 175 0.59 -1.47 -14.23
CA SER A 175 -0.77 -1.89 -13.90
C SER A 175 -1.67 -0.73 -13.51
N THR A 176 -1.09 0.32 -12.90
CA THR A 176 -1.82 1.47 -12.35
C THR A 176 -1.89 2.63 -13.33
N VAL A 177 -0.77 2.95 -13.99
CA VAL A 177 -0.67 4.08 -14.93
C VAL A 177 -0.96 3.59 -16.34
N LYS A 178 -2.21 3.75 -16.78
CA LYS A 178 -2.67 3.31 -18.11
C LYS A 178 -2.72 4.50 -19.06
N ILE A 179 -1.63 4.74 -19.76
CA ILE A 179 -1.52 5.78 -20.80
C ILE A 179 -1.43 5.08 -22.15
N LYS A 180 -2.26 5.52 -23.11
CA LYS A 180 -2.24 5.02 -24.47
C LYS A 180 -2.22 6.20 -25.45
N ILE A 181 -1.37 6.13 -26.47
CA ILE A 181 -1.35 7.11 -27.55
C ILE A 181 -2.21 6.57 -28.70
N PRO A 182 -3.32 7.23 -29.04
CA PRO A 182 -4.23 6.78 -30.11
C PRO A 182 -3.69 7.09 -31.52
N LEU A 183 -2.56 7.79 -31.67
CA LEU A 183 -2.01 8.16 -32.94
C LEU A 183 -1.62 6.94 -33.77
N THR A 184 -2.12 6.90 -35.01
CA THR A 184 -1.82 5.85 -35.98
C THR A 184 -1.22 6.47 -37.24
N PHE A 185 -0.22 5.82 -37.83
CA PHE A 185 0.34 6.16 -39.11
C PHE A 185 -0.11 5.16 -40.15
N ALA A 186 -0.57 5.66 -41.29
CA ALA A 186 -0.80 4.84 -42.47
C ALA A 186 0.40 4.97 -43.42
N TYR A 187 1.07 3.86 -43.72
CA TYR A 187 2.10 3.79 -44.73
C TYR A 187 1.73 2.69 -45.74
N GLY A 188 1.22 3.08 -46.89
CA GLY A 188 0.63 2.15 -47.85
C GLY A 188 -0.62 1.48 -47.30
N ASP A 189 -0.71 0.16 -47.43
CA ASP A 189 -1.83 -0.65 -46.94
C ASP A 189 -1.70 -1.04 -45.45
N ALA A 190 -0.60 -0.66 -44.77
CA ALA A 190 -0.34 -1.01 -43.38
C ALA A 190 -0.60 0.18 -42.45
N THR A 191 -1.52 0.02 -41.49
CA THR A 191 -1.74 0.96 -40.38
C THR A 191 -0.98 0.50 -39.14
N GLN A 192 -0.05 1.31 -38.64
CA GLN A 192 0.65 1.04 -37.39
C GLN A 192 0.37 2.13 -36.36
N SER A 193 0.16 1.73 -35.10
CA SER A 193 -0.01 2.69 -34.03
C SER A 193 1.34 3.08 -33.43
N VAL A 194 1.49 4.33 -33.02
CA VAL A 194 2.68 4.82 -32.31
C VAL A 194 2.92 3.99 -31.05
N GLN A 195 1.82 3.62 -30.37
CA GLN A 195 1.87 2.80 -29.18
C GLN A 195 2.53 1.44 -29.42
N SER A 196 2.19 0.75 -30.52
CA SER A 196 2.78 -0.56 -30.84
C SER A 196 4.29 -0.48 -31.12
N ILE A 197 4.75 0.63 -31.72
CA ILE A 197 6.17 0.85 -31.97
C ILE A 197 6.91 1.10 -30.64
N LEU A 198 6.35 1.95 -29.79
CA LEU A 198 6.93 2.22 -28.47
C LEU A 198 6.99 0.97 -27.61
N ASP A 199 5.92 0.17 -27.58
CA ASP A 199 5.85 -1.06 -26.78
C ASP A 199 6.79 -2.16 -27.33
N ALA A 200 7.08 -2.15 -28.62
CA ALA A 200 8.06 -3.06 -29.23
C ALA A 200 9.51 -2.71 -28.86
N ILE A 201 9.82 -1.43 -28.65
CA ILE A 201 11.16 -0.97 -28.24
C ILE A 201 11.33 -1.11 -26.74
N PHE A 202 10.38 -0.57 -25.97
CA PHE A 202 10.39 -0.63 -24.50
C PHE A 202 8.95 -0.66 -23.97
N PRO A 203 8.46 -1.84 -23.52
CA PRO A 203 7.12 -1.97 -22.97
C PRO A 203 6.89 -1.04 -21.81
N TYR A 204 5.76 -0.38 -21.79
CA TYR A 204 5.34 0.54 -20.71
C TYR A 204 6.26 1.76 -20.47
N LEU A 205 7.00 2.19 -21.49
CA LEU A 205 7.91 3.35 -21.41
C LEU A 205 7.18 4.61 -20.89
N LEU A 206 6.00 4.90 -21.44
CA LEU A 206 5.21 6.09 -21.06
C LEU A 206 4.77 6.09 -19.60
N PRO A 207 4.17 5.02 -19.06
CA PRO A 207 3.90 4.90 -17.63
C PRO A 207 5.12 5.17 -16.75
N VAL A 208 6.27 4.62 -17.10
CA VAL A 208 7.51 4.79 -16.33
C VAL A 208 7.99 6.24 -16.40
N LEU A 209 8.02 6.86 -17.58
CA LEU A 209 8.45 8.25 -17.76
C LEU A 209 7.56 9.24 -16.99
N VAL A 210 6.23 9.05 -17.07
CA VAL A 210 5.28 9.90 -16.34
C VAL A 210 5.46 9.74 -14.84
N THR A 211 5.58 8.51 -14.34
CA THR A 211 5.80 8.23 -12.91
C THR A 211 7.11 8.88 -12.44
N PHE A 212 8.18 8.74 -13.20
CA PHE A 212 9.47 9.36 -12.89
C PHE A 212 9.41 10.89 -12.92
N GLY A 213 8.70 11.46 -13.88
CA GLY A 213 8.46 12.90 -13.98
C GLY A 213 7.71 13.45 -12.76
N VAL A 214 6.65 12.75 -12.34
CA VAL A 214 5.88 13.09 -11.13
C VAL A 214 6.76 12.97 -9.87
N TYR A 215 7.51 11.88 -9.76
CA TYR A 215 8.45 11.67 -8.64
C TYR A 215 9.46 12.82 -8.53
N LYS A 216 10.12 13.16 -9.63
CA LYS A 216 11.08 14.26 -9.66
C LYS A 216 10.42 15.62 -9.39
N GLY A 217 9.21 15.84 -9.89
CA GLY A 217 8.43 17.05 -9.62
C GLY A 217 8.09 17.20 -8.15
N LEU A 218 7.63 16.14 -7.49
CA LEU A 218 7.32 16.14 -6.06
C LEU A 218 8.55 16.31 -5.16
N GLY A 219 9.74 15.92 -5.63
CA GLY A 219 11.00 16.20 -4.95
C GLY A 219 11.38 17.69 -4.89
N SER A 220 10.72 18.54 -5.66
CA SER A 220 10.97 19.99 -5.65
C SER A 220 10.22 20.67 -4.49
N LYS A 221 10.94 21.52 -3.72
CA LYS A 221 10.35 22.29 -2.59
C LYS A 221 9.16 23.17 -2.98
N LYS A 222 8.99 23.51 -4.26
CA LYS A 222 7.93 24.37 -4.79
C LYS A 222 6.65 23.62 -5.17
N MET A 223 6.71 22.28 -5.34
CA MET A 223 5.59 21.46 -5.80
C MET A 223 4.98 20.70 -4.63
N THR A 224 3.70 20.96 -4.38
CA THR A 224 2.91 20.16 -3.44
C THR A 224 2.12 19.09 -4.18
N THR A 225 1.71 18.02 -3.49
CA THR A 225 0.89 16.94 -4.09
C THR A 225 -0.35 17.48 -4.78
N VAL A 226 -1.04 18.44 -4.17
CA VAL A 226 -2.25 19.06 -4.75
C VAL A 226 -1.95 19.80 -6.05
N ARG A 227 -0.85 20.57 -6.09
CA ARG A 227 -0.44 21.26 -7.33
C ARG A 227 -0.07 20.29 -8.42
N MET A 228 0.59 19.18 -8.08
CA MET A 228 0.95 18.15 -9.04
C MET A 228 -0.31 17.49 -9.63
N VAL A 229 -1.32 17.19 -8.81
CA VAL A 229 -2.60 16.63 -9.28
C VAL A 229 -3.27 17.59 -10.29
N TRP A 230 -3.38 18.88 -9.95
CA TRP A 230 -3.95 19.87 -10.87
C TRP A 230 -3.16 19.99 -12.16
N LEU A 231 -1.84 19.98 -12.09
CA LEU A 231 -0.96 20.02 -13.25
C LEU A 231 -1.20 18.82 -14.17
N ILE A 232 -1.29 17.60 -13.63
CA ILE A 232 -1.59 16.39 -14.39
C ILE A 232 -2.96 16.50 -15.06
N ILE A 233 -3.99 16.94 -14.35
CA ILE A 233 -5.35 17.12 -14.89
C ILE A 233 -5.31 18.09 -16.09
N ILE A 234 -4.66 19.25 -15.93
CA ILE A 234 -4.56 20.24 -17.01
C ILE A 234 -3.83 19.66 -18.21
N ILE A 235 -2.69 18.98 -18.00
CA ILE A 235 -1.95 18.32 -19.09
C ILE A 235 -2.82 17.29 -19.79
N CYS A 236 -3.54 16.44 -19.07
CA CYS A 236 -4.42 15.43 -19.65
C CYS A 236 -5.53 16.08 -20.51
N ILE A 237 -6.16 17.16 -20.03
CA ILE A 237 -7.19 17.89 -20.78
C ILE A 237 -6.61 18.48 -22.08
N VAL A 238 -5.43 19.12 -21.98
CA VAL A 238 -4.77 19.70 -23.17
C VAL A 238 -4.40 18.61 -24.18
N LEU A 239 -3.77 17.52 -23.73
CA LEU A 239 -3.38 16.42 -24.63
C LEU A 239 -4.59 15.74 -25.26
N SER A 240 -5.68 15.58 -24.52
CA SER A 240 -6.94 15.05 -25.04
C SER A 240 -7.58 15.98 -26.08
N PHE A 241 -7.51 17.31 -25.87
CA PHE A 241 -8.00 18.29 -26.84
C PHE A 241 -7.25 18.20 -28.18
N PHE A 242 -5.95 17.91 -28.14
CA PHE A 242 -5.14 17.72 -29.36
C PHE A 242 -5.22 16.29 -29.94
N GLY A 243 -5.99 15.39 -29.34
CA GLY A 243 -6.12 14.00 -29.77
C GLY A 243 -4.85 13.16 -29.63
N ILE A 244 -3.97 13.56 -28.68
CA ILE A 244 -2.70 12.86 -28.42
C ILE A 244 -2.89 11.77 -27.35
N LEU A 245 -3.92 11.92 -26.52
CA LEU A 245 -4.23 11.03 -25.39
C LEU A 245 -5.71 10.74 -25.34
#